data_7a23b9580eede8afcfbda335e43c9b49
#
_entry.id   7a23b9580eede8afcfbda335e43c9b49
#
_cell.length_a   1.000
_cell.length_b   1.000
_cell.length_c   1.000
_cell.angle_alpha   90.00
_cell.angle_beta   90.00
_cell.angle_gamma   90.00
#
_symmetry.space_group_name_H-M   'P 1'
#
loop_
_entity.id
_entity.type
_entity.pdbx_description
1 polymer ?
#
loop_
_entity_poly.entity_id
_entity_poly.type
_entity_poly.pdbx_seq_one_letter_code
_entity_poly.pdbx_strand_id
1 'polypeptide(L)'
;MKSTHFLKISSSKSSAYSVSPHKLSSPMIKGAAILALAATLSACGSPNQSQTAALDSATDSTAQVSQSSVTQANAPLNQTQTNQPASTLLQGVSATVYKDANCGCCTEWISYTDKAGLQSTYQHPQTLSAVKDRYEVPEQMRSCHTTVTSDGFVFEGHIPAKFMAQFLENPPNDAIGLAVPSMPVGSPGMEYDNKFMPYKVFQLNKDGSYDVYASVDTPQQQS
;
A
#
# COMPACT_ATOMS: atom_id res chain seq x y z
N MET A 1 43.77 53.10 -11.89
CA MET A 1 44.05 51.89 -12.68
C MET A 1 42.81 51.02 -12.64
N LYS A 2 42.03 50.97 -13.74
CA LYS A 2 40.78 50.22 -13.88
C LYS A 2 41.12 48.96 -14.62
N SER A 3 40.88 47.78 -13.99
CA SER A 3 41.06 46.47 -14.63
C SER A 3 39.67 45.91 -14.96
N THR A 4 39.38 45.86 -16.24
CA THR A 4 38.15 45.32 -16.81
C THR A 4 38.34 43.83 -17.12
N HIS A 5 37.68 42.92 -16.38
CA HIS A 5 37.64 41.51 -16.73
C HIS A 5 36.48 41.24 -17.68
N PHE A 6 36.82 40.81 -18.86
CA PHE A 6 35.93 40.43 -19.96
C PHE A 6 35.48 38.98 -19.72
N LEU A 7 34.17 38.73 -19.49
CA LEU A 7 33.56 37.43 -19.39
C LEU A 7 33.34 36.86 -20.79
N LYS A 8 34.00 35.75 -21.05
CA LYS A 8 33.91 34.99 -22.30
C LYS A 8 32.69 34.03 -22.19
N ILE A 9 31.65 34.34 -22.94
CA ILE A 9 30.45 33.48 -23.05
C ILE A 9 30.79 32.35 -24.01
N SER A 10 30.81 31.12 -23.47
CA SER A 10 30.98 29.88 -24.23
C SER A 10 29.63 29.43 -24.76
N SER A 11 29.48 29.46 -26.08
CA SER A 11 28.30 28.98 -26.81
C SER A 11 28.33 27.45 -26.86
N SER A 12 27.42 26.77 -26.17
CA SER A 12 27.24 25.33 -26.28
C SER A 12 26.32 24.97 -27.44
N LYS A 13 26.84 24.14 -28.32
CA LYS A 13 26.15 23.61 -29.52
C LYS A 13 24.99 22.70 -29.13
N SER A 14 23.79 23.04 -29.56
CA SER A 14 22.63 22.15 -29.57
C SER A 14 22.87 20.99 -30.52
N SER A 15 22.92 19.79 -29.96
CA SER A 15 22.92 18.53 -30.73
C SER A 15 21.46 18.15 -31.02
N ALA A 16 21.07 18.27 -32.28
CA ALA A 16 19.77 17.83 -32.75
C ALA A 16 19.74 16.29 -32.86
N TYR A 17 18.95 15.63 -32.02
CA TYR A 17 18.67 14.20 -32.16
C TYR A 17 17.67 13.98 -33.30
N SER A 18 18.14 13.32 -34.35
CA SER A 18 17.33 12.83 -35.47
C SER A 18 16.56 11.59 -35.05
N VAL A 19 15.24 11.69 -34.99
CA VAL A 19 14.34 10.55 -34.76
C VAL A 19 14.09 9.86 -36.10
N SER A 20 14.61 8.63 -36.27
CA SER A 20 14.28 7.75 -37.37
C SER A 20 12.93 7.09 -37.14
N PRO A 21 12.01 7.07 -38.14
CA PRO A 21 10.76 6.35 -38.01
C PRO A 21 10.97 4.84 -38.28
N HIS A 22 10.82 4.03 -37.22
CA HIS A 22 10.79 2.59 -37.39
C HIS A 22 9.44 2.18 -37.99
N LYS A 23 9.52 1.55 -39.21
CA LYS A 23 8.44 0.91 -39.94
C LYS A 23 7.76 -0.15 -39.07
N LEU A 24 6.48 0.06 -38.76
CA LEU A 24 5.57 -0.98 -38.25
C LEU A 24 5.34 -2.02 -39.37
N SER A 25 5.85 -3.22 -39.15
CA SER A 25 5.53 -4.41 -39.93
C SER A 25 4.51 -5.23 -39.13
N SER A 26 3.24 -5.15 -39.51
CA SER A 26 2.19 -6.02 -38.98
C SER A 26 2.24 -7.39 -39.69
N PRO A 27 2.24 -8.51 -38.96
CA PRO A 27 1.87 -9.79 -39.55
C PRO A 27 0.35 -9.95 -39.53
N MET A 28 -0.27 -10.00 -40.68
CA MET A 28 -1.60 -10.55 -40.90
C MET A 28 -1.59 -12.04 -40.54
N ILE A 29 -2.38 -12.42 -39.55
CA ILE A 29 -2.76 -13.82 -39.35
C ILE A 29 -4.20 -13.98 -39.83
N LYS A 30 -4.32 -14.62 -41.01
CA LYS A 30 -5.58 -15.10 -41.56
C LYS A 30 -5.99 -16.40 -40.86
N GLY A 31 -7.23 -16.44 -40.39
CA GLY A 31 -8.20 -17.49 -40.52
C GLY A 31 -7.94 -18.85 -39.91
N ALA A 32 -8.88 -19.24 -39.07
CA ALA A 32 -9.63 -20.50 -39.24
C ALA A 32 -10.77 -20.53 -38.24
N ALA A 33 -11.97 -20.58 -38.77
CA ALA A 33 -13.19 -21.00 -38.11
C ALA A 33 -13.15 -22.52 -37.89
N ILE A 34 -13.73 -23.03 -36.78
CA ILE A 34 -14.41 -24.32 -36.70
C ILE A 34 -15.20 -24.35 -35.38
N LEU A 35 -16.55 -24.26 -35.50
CA LEU A 35 -17.61 -25.21 -35.12
C LEU A 35 -17.68 -25.71 -33.69
N ALA A 36 -18.66 -25.19 -32.96
CA ALA A 36 -19.88 -25.86 -32.42
C ALA A 36 -19.73 -27.31 -31.94
N LEU A 37 -20.15 -27.55 -30.67
CA LEU A 37 -21.14 -28.58 -30.27
C LEU A 37 -21.37 -28.47 -28.75
N ALA A 38 -22.62 -28.14 -28.41
CA ALA A 38 -23.63 -29.00 -27.81
C ALA A 38 -23.59 -29.09 -26.27
N ALA A 39 -24.70 -28.63 -25.76
CA ALA A 39 -25.32 -28.74 -24.48
C ALA A 39 -25.32 -30.15 -23.87
N THR A 40 -25.16 -30.21 -22.55
CA THR A 40 -25.93 -31.15 -21.70
C THR A 40 -26.35 -30.45 -20.42
N LEU A 41 -27.65 -30.32 -20.29
CA LEU A 41 -28.37 -30.08 -19.04
C LEU A 41 -28.25 -31.35 -18.17
N SER A 42 -27.96 -31.19 -16.88
CA SER A 42 -28.38 -32.12 -15.86
C SER A 42 -28.85 -31.35 -14.64
N ALA A 43 -30.14 -31.38 -14.49
CA ALA A 43 -30.90 -30.97 -13.31
C ALA A 43 -30.93 -32.10 -12.26
N CYS A 44 -31.41 -31.73 -11.06
CA CYS A 44 -31.75 -32.53 -9.88
C CYS A 44 -30.64 -32.54 -8.80
N GLY A 45 -30.91 -32.22 -7.54
CA GLY A 45 -32.13 -32.01 -6.79
C GLY A 45 -31.74 -31.71 -5.34
N SER A 46 -32.49 -30.84 -4.68
CA SER A 46 -32.50 -30.73 -3.22
C SER A 46 -33.10 -32.01 -2.58
N PRO A 47 -32.82 -32.31 -1.29
CA PRO A 47 -33.79 -31.91 -0.32
C PRO A 47 -33.24 -31.40 1.03
N ASN A 48 -33.84 -30.37 1.48
CA ASN A 48 -34.39 -30.06 2.80
C ASN A 48 -34.36 -31.19 3.85
N GLN A 49 -33.74 -30.95 5.00
CA GLN A 49 -34.17 -31.58 6.27
C GLN A 49 -34.03 -30.56 7.40
N SER A 50 -35.21 -30.04 7.75
CA SER A 50 -35.53 -29.48 9.05
C SER A 50 -35.48 -30.62 10.09
N GLN A 51 -34.82 -30.40 11.22
CA GLN A 51 -35.13 -31.10 12.47
C GLN A 51 -35.17 -30.09 13.60
N THR A 52 -36.39 -29.87 14.03
CA THR A 52 -36.82 -29.33 15.33
C THR A 52 -36.85 -30.49 16.35
N ALA A 53 -36.35 -30.24 17.55
CA ALA A 53 -36.81 -30.79 18.84
C ALA A 53 -35.94 -30.16 19.92
N ALA A 54 -36.48 -29.38 20.77
CA ALA A 54 -37.35 -29.49 21.92
C ALA A 54 -36.57 -29.52 23.24
N LEU A 55 -36.74 -28.45 23.99
CA LEU A 55 -36.98 -28.28 25.44
C LEU A 55 -36.59 -29.46 26.40
N ASP A 56 -35.84 -29.12 27.45
CA ASP A 56 -36.21 -29.32 28.86
C ASP A 56 -35.25 -28.53 29.77
N SER A 57 -35.76 -27.61 30.53
CA SER A 57 -36.11 -27.55 31.94
C SER A 57 -34.98 -27.69 32.95
N ALA A 58 -34.74 -26.52 33.58
CA ALA A 58 -34.61 -26.22 34.99
C ALA A 58 -33.76 -27.09 35.93
N THR A 59 -32.80 -26.47 36.62
CA THR A 59 -32.86 -26.47 38.10
C THR A 59 -31.94 -25.37 38.66
N ASP A 60 -32.54 -24.54 39.47
CA ASP A 60 -32.16 -23.66 40.52
C ASP A 60 -31.04 -24.21 41.44
N SER A 61 -30.04 -23.38 41.77
CA SER A 61 -29.30 -23.48 43.03
C SER A 61 -28.73 -22.13 43.41
N THR A 62 -29.42 -21.53 44.30
CA THR A 62 -29.03 -20.41 45.18
C THR A 62 -27.84 -20.79 46.05
N ALA A 63 -26.79 -20.01 46.11
CA ALA A 63 -25.88 -19.88 47.27
C ALA A 63 -25.07 -18.59 47.15
N GLN A 64 -25.51 -17.62 47.86
CA GLN A 64 -24.97 -16.89 49.02
C GLN A 64 -23.67 -16.09 48.80
N VAL A 65 -23.90 -14.81 48.87
CA VAL A 65 -23.12 -13.67 49.33
C VAL A 65 -22.01 -14.01 50.29
N SER A 66 -20.81 -13.57 49.96
CA SER A 66 -19.80 -13.15 50.96
C SER A 66 -19.25 -11.81 50.52
N GLN A 67 -19.74 -10.77 51.16
CA GLN A 67 -19.17 -9.42 51.17
C GLN A 67 -17.82 -9.47 51.92
N SER A 68 -16.76 -9.23 51.19
CA SER A 68 -15.49 -8.79 51.85
C SER A 68 -15.23 -7.36 51.40
N SER A 69 -15.53 -6.46 52.31
CA SER A 69 -15.15 -5.08 52.28
C SER A 69 -13.62 -4.97 52.27
N VAL A 70 -13.04 -4.49 51.17
CA VAL A 70 -11.65 -4.02 51.14
C VAL A 70 -11.66 -2.53 50.85
N THR A 71 -11.16 -1.81 51.79
CA THR A 71 -10.91 -0.40 51.93
C THR A 71 -10.35 0.21 50.64
N GLN A 72 -11.05 1.24 50.15
CA GLN A 72 -10.58 2.14 49.11
C GLN A 72 -9.34 2.89 49.58
N ALA A 73 -8.18 2.57 49.03
CA ALA A 73 -7.07 3.48 48.98
C ALA A 73 -7.18 4.25 47.65
N ASN A 74 -7.68 5.49 47.76
CA ASN A 74 -7.60 6.46 46.67
C ASN A 74 -6.11 6.82 46.46
N ALA A 75 -5.47 6.14 45.51
CA ALA A 75 -4.28 6.66 44.87
C ALA A 75 -4.73 7.41 43.58
N PRO A 76 -4.32 8.67 43.40
CA PRO A 76 -4.56 9.36 42.16
C PRO A 76 -3.77 8.62 41.07
N LEU A 77 -4.46 7.92 40.18
CA LEU A 77 -3.90 7.46 38.92
C LEU A 77 -3.51 8.71 38.14
N ASN A 78 -2.29 9.14 38.34
CA ASN A 78 -1.61 10.03 37.44
C ASN A 78 -1.51 9.29 36.10
N GLN A 79 -2.53 9.46 35.27
CA GLN A 79 -2.43 9.13 33.85
C GLN A 79 -1.40 10.10 33.28
N THR A 80 -0.14 9.75 33.41
CA THR A 80 0.87 10.27 32.53
C THR A 80 0.44 9.80 31.13
N GLN A 81 -0.33 10.63 30.43
CA GLN A 81 -0.40 10.58 29.00
C GLN A 81 1.05 10.78 28.55
N THR A 82 1.71 9.66 28.31
CA THR A 82 2.92 9.68 27.51
C THR A 82 2.50 10.26 26.18
N ASN A 83 2.74 11.57 26.00
CA ASN A 83 2.85 12.18 24.70
C ASN A 83 4.00 11.44 24.01
N GLN A 84 3.66 10.26 23.42
CA GLN A 84 4.55 9.59 22.51
C GLN A 84 4.73 10.59 21.36
N PRO A 85 5.94 11.11 21.11
CA PRO A 85 6.13 12.04 20.01
C PRO A 85 5.58 11.36 18.74
N ALA A 86 4.77 12.10 18.00
CA ALA A 86 4.34 11.65 16.68
C ALA A 86 5.59 11.16 15.95
N SER A 87 5.54 9.95 15.41
CA SER A 87 6.67 9.37 14.71
C SER A 87 7.10 10.36 13.61
N THR A 88 8.36 10.79 13.64
CA THR A 88 8.92 11.76 12.68
C THR A 88 9.67 11.08 11.53
N LEU A 89 9.40 9.79 11.31
CA LEU A 89 10.10 8.94 10.34
C LEU A 89 10.13 9.54 8.94
N LEU A 90 9.03 10.19 8.52
CA LEU A 90 8.87 10.78 7.19
C LEU A 90 8.83 12.32 7.21
N GLN A 91 9.33 12.92 8.29
CA GLN A 91 9.34 14.39 8.41
C GLN A 91 10.17 15.04 7.29
N GLY A 92 9.58 16.03 6.62
CA GLY A 92 10.18 16.71 5.49
C GLY A 92 9.98 16.02 4.14
N VAL A 93 9.37 14.83 4.12
CA VAL A 93 9.01 14.14 2.88
C VAL A 93 7.65 14.64 2.41
N SER A 94 7.58 15.15 1.18
CA SER A 94 6.33 15.55 0.52
C SER A 94 6.00 14.56 -0.60
N ALA A 95 4.71 14.19 -0.74
CA ALA A 95 4.28 13.23 -1.74
C ALA A 95 2.85 13.49 -2.25
N THR A 96 2.56 12.98 -3.45
CA THR A 96 1.21 12.90 -3.99
C THR A 96 0.74 11.45 -4.00
N VAL A 97 -0.41 11.18 -3.41
CA VAL A 97 -1.05 9.86 -3.38
C VAL A 97 -2.15 9.80 -4.43
N TYR A 98 -2.01 8.91 -5.40
CA TYR A 98 -3.00 8.62 -6.43
C TYR A 98 -3.84 7.42 -6.01
N LYS A 99 -5.13 7.61 -5.78
CA LYS A 99 -6.04 6.57 -5.29
C LYS A 99 -7.44 6.72 -5.88
N ASP A 100 -8.24 5.67 -5.82
CA ASP A 100 -9.68 5.78 -6.07
C ASP A 100 -10.36 6.62 -4.98
N ALA A 101 -11.35 7.44 -5.35
CA ALA A 101 -12.08 8.30 -4.42
C ALA A 101 -12.73 7.50 -3.27
N ASN A 102 -13.19 6.28 -3.57
CA ASN A 102 -13.91 5.42 -2.63
C ASN A 102 -13.00 4.42 -1.89
N CYS A 103 -11.66 4.47 -2.11
CA CYS A 103 -10.72 3.61 -1.43
C CYS A 103 -10.55 4.01 0.04
N GLY A 104 -11.30 3.36 0.95
CA GLY A 104 -11.26 3.62 2.39
C GLY A 104 -9.90 3.25 3.01
N CYS A 105 -9.39 2.05 2.73
CA CYS A 105 -8.09 1.60 3.26
C CYS A 105 -6.92 2.50 2.80
N CYS A 106 -7.00 3.07 1.58
CA CYS A 106 -6.02 4.05 1.14
C CYS A 106 -6.06 5.33 1.98
N THR A 107 -7.26 5.76 2.41
CA THR A 107 -7.43 6.93 3.30
C THR A 107 -6.84 6.64 4.68
N GLU A 108 -7.03 5.43 5.21
CA GLU A 108 -6.42 5.02 6.48
C GLU A 108 -4.90 4.97 6.38
N TRP A 109 -4.35 4.45 5.26
CA TRP A 109 -2.91 4.46 5.02
C TRP A 109 -2.33 5.89 4.95
N ILE A 110 -3.02 6.83 4.28
CA ILE A 110 -2.64 8.25 4.26
C ILE A 110 -2.59 8.80 5.69
N SER A 111 -3.66 8.58 6.47
CA SER A 111 -3.70 9.01 7.87
C SER A 111 -2.57 8.44 8.70
N TYR A 112 -2.20 7.18 8.47
CA TYR A 112 -1.08 6.53 9.14
C TYR A 112 0.27 7.17 8.75
N THR A 113 0.53 7.41 7.48
CA THR A 113 1.79 8.00 7.01
C THR A 113 1.90 9.49 7.37
N ASP A 114 0.79 10.24 7.38
CA ASP A 114 0.77 11.64 7.84
C ASP A 114 1.13 11.73 9.33
N LYS A 115 0.65 10.79 10.16
CA LYS A 115 1.07 10.67 11.57
C LYS A 115 2.56 10.35 11.71
N ALA A 116 3.15 9.68 10.72
CA ALA A 116 4.59 9.43 10.66
C ALA A 116 5.39 10.62 10.09
N GLY A 117 4.73 11.72 9.73
CA GLY A 117 5.36 12.96 9.29
C GLY A 117 5.34 13.21 7.78
N LEU A 118 4.74 12.32 6.98
CA LEU A 118 4.58 12.54 5.53
C LEU A 118 3.68 13.74 5.28
N GLN A 119 4.11 14.64 4.39
CA GLN A 119 3.27 15.74 3.90
C GLN A 119 2.58 15.29 2.61
N SER A 120 1.42 14.64 2.76
CA SER A 120 0.73 14.08 1.61
C SER A 120 -0.30 15.03 1.02
N THR A 121 -0.43 15.00 -0.31
CA THR A 121 -1.60 15.44 -1.06
C THR A 121 -2.17 14.23 -1.79
N TYR A 122 -3.45 14.25 -2.17
CA TYR A 122 -4.04 13.12 -2.88
C TYR A 122 -4.81 13.54 -4.11
N GLN A 123 -4.84 12.66 -5.09
CA GLN A 123 -5.54 12.84 -6.36
C GLN A 123 -6.38 11.59 -6.69
N HIS A 124 -7.47 11.81 -7.39
CA HIS A 124 -8.39 10.78 -7.85
C HIS A 124 -8.39 10.73 -9.39
N PRO A 125 -7.39 10.06 -10.01
CA PRO A 125 -7.32 9.96 -11.46
C PRO A 125 -8.47 9.11 -11.99
N GLN A 126 -8.96 9.42 -13.18
CA GLN A 126 -10.00 8.61 -13.85
C GLN A 126 -9.51 7.18 -14.15
N THR A 127 -8.22 7.03 -14.39
CA THR A 127 -7.58 5.75 -14.68
C THR A 127 -6.32 5.60 -13.84
N LEU A 128 -6.43 4.86 -12.74
CA LEU A 128 -5.31 4.63 -11.83
C LEU A 128 -4.19 3.79 -12.48
N SER A 129 -4.53 2.86 -13.37
CA SER A 129 -3.54 2.08 -14.12
C SER A 129 -2.64 2.96 -14.98
N ALA A 130 -3.16 4.02 -15.59
CA ALA A 130 -2.34 4.96 -16.37
C ALA A 130 -1.33 5.72 -15.51
N VAL A 131 -1.64 5.96 -14.23
CA VAL A 131 -0.66 6.51 -13.26
C VAL A 131 0.44 5.50 -12.99
N LYS A 132 0.08 4.23 -12.73
CA LYS A 132 1.04 3.15 -12.49
C LYS A 132 1.94 2.90 -13.70
N ASP A 133 1.38 2.97 -14.92
CA ASP A 133 2.17 2.89 -16.16
C ASP A 133 3.17 4.04 -16.28
N ARG A 134 2.74 5.28 -15.98
CA ARG A 134 3.60 6.47 -16.01
C ARG A 134 4.79 6.37 -15.08
N TYR A 135 4.60 5.76 -13.91
CA TYR A 135 5.63 5.61 -12.90
C TYR A 135 6.29 4.22 -12.93
N GLU A 136 6.12 3.50 -14.05
CA GLU A 136 6.82 2.23 -14.32
C GLU A 136 6.61 1.15 -13.26
N VAL A 137 5.43 1.15 -12.57
CA VAL A 137 5.08 0.12 -11.60
C VAL A 137 4.77 -1.18 -12.33
N PRO A 138 5.56 -2.26 -12.15
CA PRO A 138 5.31 -3.54 -12.81
C PRO A 138 3.92 -4.08 -12.47
N GLU A 139 3.23 -4.68 -13.42
CA GLU A 139 1.83 -5.09 -13.27
C GLU A 139 1.60 -6.00 -12.06
N GLN A 140 2.51 -6.94 -11.82
CA GLN A 140 2.46 -7.89 -10.70
C GLN A 140 2.76 -7.25 -9.33
N MET A 141 3.28 -6.02 -9.31
CA MET A 141 3.58 -5.26 -8.10
C MET A 141 2.49 -4.25 -7.75
N ARG A 142 1.44 -4.13 -8.58
CA ARG A 142 0.39 -3.13 -8.39
C ARG A 142 -0.53 -3.44 -7.21
N SER A 143 -0.97 -2.38 -6.56
CA SER A 143 -1.87 -2.37 -5.42
C SER A 143 -2.98 -1.31 -5.59
N CYS A 144 -3.62 -0.88 -4.51
CA CYS A 144 -4.79 0.00 -4.55
C CYS A 144 -4.46 1.49 -4.72
N HIS A 145 -3.22 1.93 -4.45
CA HIS A 145 -2.79 3.32 -4.61
C HIS A 145 -1.31 3.40 -4.96
N THR A 146 -0.91 4.52 -5.54
CA THR A 146 0.47 4.86 -5.88
C THR A 146 0.84 6.19 -5.23
N THR A 147 1.90 6.23 -4.49
CA THR A 147 2.44 7.43 -3.86
C THR A 147 3.73 7.83 -4.54
N VAL A 148 3.85 9.11 -4.90
CA VAL A 148 5.05 9.64 -5.56
C VAL A 148 5.59 10.80 -4.76
N THR A 149 6.83 10.70 -4.30
CA THR A 149 7.49 11.78 -3.56
C THR A 149 7.88 12.93 -4.47
N SER A 150 8.18 14.11 -3.88
CA SER A 150 8.72 15.26 -4.62
C SER A 150 10.01 14.93 -5.37
N ASP A 151 10.80 13.98 -4.86
CA ASP A 151 12.06 13.54 -5.46
C ASP A 151 11.87 12.44 -6.52
N GLY A 152 10.61 12.03 -6.76
CA GLY A 152 10.23 11.10 -7.82
C GLY A 152 10.26 9.62 -7.43
N PHE A 153 10.51 9.28 -6.16
CA PHE A 153 10.40 7.90 -5.70
C PHE A 153 8.95 7.43 -5.60
N VAL A 154 8.73 6.17 -5.95
CA VAL A 154 7.41 5.56 -6.05
C VAL A 154 7.18 4.58 -4.90
N PHE A 155 6.07 4.73 -4.21
CA PHE A 155 5.63 3.80 -3.17
C PHE A 155 4.26 3.26 -3.54
N GLU A 156 4.20 1.97 -3.85
CA GLU A 156 2.99 1.30 -4.33
C GLU A 156 2.33 0.48 -3.23
N GLY A 157 1.10 0.83 -2.85
CA GLY A 157 0.31 0.11 -1.86
C GLY A 157 0.68 0.41 -0.41
N HIS A 158 0.32 -0.51 0.48
CA HIS A 158 0.31 -0.33 1.94
C HIS A 158 1.68 -0.53 2.60
N ILE A 159 2.67 0.25 2.17
CA ILE A 159 4.04 0.16 2.69
C ILE A 159 4.11 0.78 4.08
N PRO A 160 4.70 0.11 5.08
CA PRO A 160 4.98 0.70 6.39
C PRO A 160 5.92 1.91 6.30
N ALA A 161 5.62 2.98 7.04
CA ALA A 161 6.40 4.22 7.07
C ALA A 161 7.89 4.00 7.39
N LYS A 162 8.18 3.02 8.24
CA LYS A 162 9.53 2.58 8.56
C LYS A 162 10.35 2.21 7.31
N PHE A 163 9.79 1.41 6.41
CA PHE A 163 10.51 0.99 5.21
C PHE A 163 10.61 2.12 4.18
N MET A 164 9.61 3.01 4.12
CA MET A 164 9.72 4.23 3.32
C MET A 164 10.87 5.10 3.80
N ALA A 165 10.96 5.32 5.11
CA ALA A 165 12.04 6.12 5.71
C ALA A 165 13.42 5.49 5.47
N GLN A 166 13.57 4.18 5.71
CA GLN A 166 14.81 3.45 5.47
C GLN A 166 15.26 3.52 4.01
N PHE A 167 14.32 3.40 3.09
CA PHE A 167 14.61 3.51 1.66
C PHE A 167 15.04 4.93 1.28
N LEU A 168 14.35 5.96 1.77
CA LEU A 168 14.63 7.36 1.46
C LEU A 168 15.94 7.86 2.09
N GLU A 169 16.40 7.26 3.18
CA GLU A 169 17.68 7.59 3.79
C GLU A 169 18.87 7.20 2.90
N ASN A 170 18.79 6.08 2.19
CA ASN A 170 19.84 5.62 1.29
C ASN A 170 19.26 4.80 0.12
N PRO A 171 18.60 5.47 -0.85
CA PRO A 171 17.97 4.76 -1.96
C PRO A 171 19.01 4.11 -2.87
N PRO A 172 18.85 2.83 -3.24
CA PRO A 172 19.72 2.17 -4.21
C PRO A 172 19.72 2.89 -5.57
N ASN A 173 20.86 2.95 -6.26
CA ASN A 173 21.04 3.73 -7.50
C ASN A 173 20.12 3.29 -8.65
N ASP A 174 19.73 2.03 -8.68
CA ASP A 174 18.88 1.40 -9.69
C ASP A 174 17.40 1.33 -9.27
N ALA A 175 17.09 1.66 -8.02
CA ALA A 175 15.72 1.63 -7.52
C ALA A 175 14.90 2.84 -7.97
N ILE A 176 13.61 2.61 -8.23
CA ILE A 176 12.60 3.65 -8.41
C ILE A 176 11.70 3.81 -7.17
N GLY A 177 11.68 2.83 -6.25
CA GLY A 177 10.85 2.84 -5.07
C GLY A 177 10.60 1.48 -4.46
N LEU A 178 9.50 1.38 -3.71
CA LEU A 178 9.07 0.15 -3.04
C LEU A 178 7.62 -0.21 -3.41
N ALA A 179 7.27 -1.49 -3.24
CA ALA A 179 5.90 -1.99 -3.43
C ALA A 179 5.49 -3.00 -2.35
N VAL A 180 4.23 -2.93 -1.94
CA VAL A 180 3.51 -4.02 -1.28
C VAL A 180 2.36 -4.41 -2.21
N PRO A 181 2.52 -5.46 -3.03
CA PRO A 181 1.49 -5.88 -3.97
C PRO A 181 0.25 -6.38 -3.22
N SER A 182 -0.92 -6.24 -3.84
CA SER A 182 -2.20 -6.56 -3.22
C SER A 182 -2.50 -5.68 -1.99
N MET A 183 -3.27 -6.21 -1.04
CA MET A 183 -3.68 -5.52 0.18
C MET A 183 -3.64 -6.50 1.36
N PRO A 184 -2.44 -6.84 1.89
CA PRO A 184 -2.32 -7.81 2.96
C PRO A 184 -3.07 -7.37 4.22
N VAL A 185 -3.88 -8.26 4.80
CA VAL A 185 -4.59 -8.00 6.05
C VAL A 185 -3.58 -7.72 7.16
N GLY A 186 -3.78 -6.63 7.90
CA GLY A 186 -2.90 -6.20 8.98
C GLY A 186 -1.73 -5.33 8.54
N SER A 187 -1.55 -5.06 7.21
CA SER A 187 -0.66 -3.99 6.77
C SER A 187 -1.25 -2.62 7.15
N PRO A 188 -0.45 -1.53 7.21
CA PRO A 188 -0.94 -0.22 7.62
C PRO A 188 -2.14 0.25 6.78
N GLY A 189 -3.25 0.60 7.44
CA GLY A 189 -4.52 0.94 6.79
C GLY A 189 -5.38 -0.25 6.37
N MET A 190 -4.90 -1.48 6.65
CA MET A 190 -5.61 -2.74 6.41
C MET A 190 -5.77 -3.57 7.68
N GLU A 191 -5.75 -2.91 8.82
CA GLU A 191 -5.96 -3.55 10.12
C GLU A 191 -7.42 -3.98 10.28
N TYR A 192 -7.62 -5.26 10.59
CA TYR A 192 -8.94 -5.84 10.80
C TYR A 192 -8.88 -6.95 11.86
N ASP A 193 -9.67 -6.86 12.92
CA ASP A 193 -9.85 -7.88 13.97
C ASP A 193 -8.53 -8.46 14.54
N ASN A 194 -7.48 -7.66 14.68
CA ASN A 194 -6.14 -8.11 15.08
C ASN A 194 -5.59 -9.26 14.21
N LYS A 195 -6.13 -9.45 13.01
CA LYS A 195 -5.63 -10.40 12.03
C LYS A 195 -4.40 -9.84 11.33
N PHE A 196 -3.46 -10.72 11.05
CA PHE A 196 -2.25 -10.38 10.33
C PHE A 196 -1.90 -11.47 9.33
N MET A 197 -1.56 -11.06 8.11
CA MET A 197 -1.06 -11.92 7.06
C MET A 197 0.40 -11.51 6.77
N PRO A 198 1.37 -12.41 6.92
CA PRO A 198 2.75 -12.13 6.52
C PRO A 198 2.83 -11.67 5.06
N TYR A 199 3.68 -10.68 4.79
CA TYR A 199 3.85 -10.14 3.45
C TYR A 199 5.28 -9.66 3.22
N LYS A 200 5.58 -9.32 1.98
CA LYS A 200 6.88 -8.78 1.57
C LYS A 200 6.75 -7.35 1.07
N VAL A 201 7.76 -6.58 1.35
CA VAL A 201 8.03 -5.29 0.69
C VAL A 201 9.05 -5.57 -0.40
N PHE A 202 8.77 -5.11 -1.61
CA PHE A 202 9.65 -5.28 -2.76
C PHE A 202 10.29 -3.96 -3.16
N GLN A 203 11.54 -3.96 -3.56
CA GLN A 203 12.20 -2.89 -4.27
C GLN A 203 11.80 -2.96 -5.73
N LEU A 204 11.44 -1.83 -6.32
CA LEU A 204 11.17 -1.67 -7.75
C LEU A 204 12.42 -1.08 -8.42
N ASN A 205 12.87 -1.67 -9.52
CA ASN A 205 14.07 -1.27 -10.23
C ASN A 205 13.77 -0.59 -11.57
N LYS A 206 14.68 0.26 -12.03
CA LYS A 206 14.57 1.02 -13.29
C LYS A 206 14.46 0.16 -14.55
N ASP A 207 14.93 -1.09 -14.49
CA ASP A 207 14.87 -2.06 -15.59
C ASP A 207 13.54 -2.85 -15.60
N GLY A 208 12.61 -2.54 -14.67
CA GLY A 208 11.33 -3.22 -14.49
C GLY A 208 11.42 -4.51 -13.68
N SER A 209 12.61 -4.88 -13.20
CA SER A 209 12.77 -5.98 -12.24
C SER A 209 12.36 -5.54 -10.83
N TYR A 210 12.23 -6.50 -9.93
CA TYR A 210 11.95 -6.23 -8.52
C TYR A 210 12.60 -7.31 -7.63
N ASP A 211 13.00 -6.90 -6.44
CA ASP A 211 13.67 -7.75 -5.46
C ASP A 211 12.96 -7.66 -4.10
N VAL A 212 13.12 -8.66 -3.24
CA VAL A 212 12.61 -8.59 -1.87
C VAL A 212 13.46 -7.60 -1.09
N TYR A 213 12.84 -6.50 -0.66
CA TYR A 213 13.46 -5.49 0.19
C TYR A 213 13.38 -5.86 1.68
N ALA A 214 12.19 -6.32 2.13
CA ALA A 214 11.97 -6.77 3.49
C ALA A 214 10.86 -7.82 3.56
N SER A 215 10.91 -8.70 4.59
CA SER A 215 9.81 -9.56 4.97
C SER A 215 9.17 -9.03 6.25
N VAL A 216 7.84 -9.06 6.31
CA VAL A 216 7.03 -8.63 7.44
C VAL A 216 6.22 -9.84 7.89
N ASP A 217 6.73 -10.54 8.88
CA ASP A 217 6.15 -11.79 9.37
C ASP A 217 5.26 -11.57 10.60
N THR A 218 5.42 -10.42 11.27
CA THR A 218 4.63 -10.04 12.44
C THR A 218 4.25 -8.56 12.42
N PRO A 219 3.16 -8.14 13.10
CA PRO A 219 2.75 -6.74 13.16
C PRO A 219 3.84 -5.80 13.71
N GLN A 220 4.67 -6.27 14.65
CA GLN A 220 5.71 -5.47 15.28
C GLN A 220 6.83 -5.07 14.31
N GLN A 221 7.01 -5.81 13.22
CA GLN A 221 8.03 -5.49 12.22
C GLN A 221 7.67 -4.28 11.34
N GLN A 222 6.44 -3.79 11.42
CA GLN A 222 5.96 -2.61 10.67
C GLN A 222 6.30 -1.27 11.35
N SER A 223 6.66 -1.30 12.66
CA SER A 223 6.90 -0.13 13.51
C SER A 223 8.39 0.17 13.65
#